data_a3112e7e04629a39d5375be35322c26c
#
_entry.id   a3112e7e04629a39d5375be35322c26c
#
_cell.length_a   1.000
_cell.length_b   1.000
_cell.length_c   1.000
_cell.angle_alpha   90.00
_cell.angle_beta   90.00
_cell.angle_gamma   90.00
#
_symmetry.space_group_name_H-M   'P 1'
#
loop_
_entity.id
_entity.type
_entity.pdbx_description
1 polymer ?
#
loop_
_entity_poly.entity_id
_entity_poly.type
_entity_poly.pdbx_seq_one_letter_code
_entity_poly.pdbx_strand_id
1 'polypeptide(L)'
;MKFSITIPKKLFFFGVLFSLAYSPVAQAQYVNFGKNRVQYQQFEWRFIQSKHFDVYYYGDKNYELAEFAAKSIESAYQQLSEDFQHEIVSRIPLIIYDSHNDFSQTNVVALPTSAEGIGGVTDKMKNRMTVPFDGDYNDFRRTLHHELVHAVFNDLFYGGSIQSILRNNIQLVLPLWFEEGLAEYMALGWDTNTDMFIRDAVLNSYLPPIPYLSGYYAYRGGQSVWNFIAEEYGREKIAEVLEKVKSTRSVENGFQQSIGLTVQELSERWEDALRKRYFPEVADRELADRIATLMTERGDYGSYNTSPKISPQGDRIAFITNKRGYFDVIVIDALTKKRLKTVIQGEDDPAFEELNILKPNLSWSPDGRKIVLSTKSKGFD
;
A
#
# COMPACT_ATOMS: atom_id res chain seq x y z
N MET A 1 50.58 -19.94 47.75
CA MET A 1 50.83 -18.63 47.15
C MET A 1 49.50 -18.07 46.64
N LYS A 2 48.92 -17.09 47.36
CA LYS A 2 47.70 -16.42 46.92
C LYS A 2 48.12 -15.16 46.16
N PHE A 3 47.88 -15.11 44.86
CA PHE A 3 48.04 -13.91 44.07
C PHE A 3 46.78 -13.03 44.21
N SER A 4 46.91 -11.89 44.83
CA SER A 4 45.86 -10.85 44.87
C SER A 4 46.15 -9.84 43.74
N ILE A 5 45.29 -9.85 42.74
CA ILE A 5 45.36 -8.85 41.66
C ILE A 5 44.54 -7.63 42.10
N THR A 6 45.22 -6.53 42.44
CA THR A 6 44.57 -5.29 42.80
C THR A 6 44.45 -4.43 41.51
N ILE A 7 43.24 -4.32 40.97
CA ILE A 7 42.96 -3.46 39.80
C ILE A 7 42.88 -2.01 40.31
N PRO A 8 43.65 -1.06 39.76
CA PRO A 8 43.61 0.34 40.19
C PRO A 8 42.24 0.96 39.88
N LYS A 9 41.63 1.57 40.88
CA LYS A 9 40.30 2.20 40.81
C LYS A 9 40.08 3.12 39.59
N LYS A 10 41.12 3.71 39.05
CA LYS A 10 41.08 4.54 37.83
C LYS A 10 40.81 3.73 36.55
N LEU A 11 41.32 2.50 36.46
CA LEU A 11 41.01 1.62 35.32
C LEU A 11 39.57 1.09 35.33
N PHE A 12 39.04 0.87 36.53
CA PHE A 12 37.64 0.47 36.69
C PHE A 12 36.64 1.55 36.25
N PHE A 13 36.97 2.82 36.59
CA PHE A 13 36.14 3.97 36.19
C PHE A 13 36.18 4.23 34.67
N PHE A 14 37.34 4.02 34.03
CA PHE A 14 37.47 4.14 32.56
C PHE A 14 36.76 3.00 31.83
N GLY A 15 36.77 1.78 32.35
CA GLY A 15 36.02 0.63 31.76
C GLY A 15 34.53 0.83 31.85
N VAL A 16 33.99 1.39 32.94
CA VAL A 16 32.53 1.65 33.08
C VAL A 16 32.12 2.85 32.20
N LEU A 17 32.94 3.88 32.04
CA LEU A 17 32.66 4.99 31.13
C LEU A 17 32.72 4.56 29.65
N PHE A 18 33.61 3.62 29.29
CA PHE A 18 33.71 3.09 27.93
C PHE A 18 32.55 2.14 27.58
N SER A 19 32.04 1.39 28.56
CA SER A 19 30.86 0.55 28.37
C SER A 19 29.55 1.34 28.25
N LEU A 20 29.48 2.54 28.87
CA LEU A 20 28.35 3.46 28.72
C LEU A 20 28.39 4.26 27.40
N ALA A 21 29.59 4.50 26.84
CA ALA A 21 29.75 5.18 25.54
C ALA A 21 29.53 4.24 24.34
N TYR A 22 29.62 2.92 24.54
CA TYR A 22 29.30 1.87 23.56
C TYR A 22 28.03 1.11 23.89
N SER A 23 27.04 1.77 24.47
CA SER A 23 25.69 1.23 24.38
C SER A 23 25.32 1.24 22.90
N PRO A 24 25.18 0.08 22.20
CA PRO A 24 24.52 0.10 20.92
C PRO A 24 23.19 0.79 21.17
N VAL A 25 22.88 1.81 20.39
CA VAL A 25 21.52 2.35 20.35
C VAL A 25 20.70 1.12 20.04
N ALA A 26 20.06 0.55 21.06
CA ALA A 26 19.02 -0.40 20.86
C ALA A 26 17.99 0.38 20.03
N GLN A 27 18.06 0.27 18.72
CA GLN A 27 16.91 0.50 17.91
C GLN A 27 15.90 -0.46 18.51
N ALA A 28 15.00 0.12 19.30
CA ALA A 28 13.77 -0.56 19.62
C ALA A 28 13.18 -0.86 18.23
N GLN A 29 13.47 -2.05 17.73
CA GLN A 29 12.64 -2.64 16.70
C GLN A 29 11.25 -2.47 17.31
N TYR A 30 10.41 -1.72 16.62
CA TYR A 30 8.98 -1.83 16.79
C TYR A 30 8.64 -3.26 16.36
N VAL A 31 8.98 -4.20 17.20
CA VAL A 31 8.31 -5.47 17.22
C VAL A 31 6.92 -5.09 17.73
N ASN A 32 6.01 -4.90 16.79
CA ASN A 32 4.61 -5.01 17.10
C ASN A 32 4.46 -6.39 17.71
N PHE A 33 4.54 -6.49 19.03
CA PHE A 33 3.97 -7.59 19.78
C PHE A 33 2.46 -7.47 19.58
N GLY A 34 2.03 -7.76 18.33
CA GLY A 34 0.65 -7.78 17.96
C GLY A 34 0.02 -8.88 18.79
N LYS A 35 -0.90 -8.50 19.65
CA LYS A 35 -1.90 -9.44 20.14
C LYS A 35 -2.50 -10.08 18.90
N ASN A 36 -2.61 -11.41 18.88
CA ASN A 36 -3.39 -12.10 17.88
C ASN A 36 -4.73 -11.37 17.74
N ARG A 37 -5.15 -11.13 16.52
CA ARG A 37 -6.47 -10.52 16.28
C ARG A 37 -7.53 -11.44 16.82
N VAL A 38 -8.58 -10.86 17.39
CA VAL A 38 -9.73 -11.61 17.87
C VAL A 38 -10.45 -12.18 16.65
N GLN A 39 -10.60 -13.50 16.64
CA GLN A 39 -11.42 -14.18 15.65
C GLN A 39 -12.83 -14.29 16.21
N TYR A 40 -13.75 -13.54 15.63
CA TYR A 40 -15.16 -13.55 16.03
C TYR A 40 -15.92 -14.74 15.46
N GLN A 41 -15.38 -15.40 14.43
CA GLN A 41 -15.97 -16.53 13.74
C GLN A 41 -14.96 -17.67 13.58
N GLN A 42 -15.45 -18.91 13.55
CA GLN A 42 -14.69 -20.08 13.14
C GLN A 42 -15.07 -20.41 11.69
N PHE A 43 -14.07 -20.51 10.83
CA PHE A 43 -14.27 -20.81 9.41
C PHE A 43 -14.02 -22.28 9.13
N GLU A 44 -14.98 -22.95 8.48
CA GLU A 44 -14.78 -24.30 7.94
C GLU A 44 -14.10 -24.20 6.56
N TRP A 45 -12.79 -24.24 6.57
CA TRP A 45 -11.97 -24.10 5.38
C TRP A 45 -12.08 -25.31 4.46
N ARG A 46 -12.23 -25.00 3.18
CA ARG A 46 -12.16 -25.95 2.05
C ARG A 46 -11.13 -25.43 1.05
N PHE A 47 -10.76 -26.27 0.09
CA PHE A 47 -9.87 -25.81 -0.97
C PHE A 47 -10.19 -26.52 -2.31
N ILE A 48 -9.83 -25.85 -3.38
CA ILE A 48 -9.75 -26.41 -4.73
C ILE A 48 -8.31 -26.25 -5.22
N GLN A 49 -7.87 -27.15 -6.09
CA GLN A 49 -6.54 -27.09 -6.67
C GLN A 49 -6.62 -26.74 -8.15
N SER A 50 -5.80 -25.79 -8.57
CA SER A 50 -5.48 -25.55 -9.96
C SER A 50 -4.06 -26.06 -10.29
N LYS A 51 -3.56 -25.75 -11.46
CA LYS A 51 -2.20 -26.19 -11.85
C LYS A 51 -1.11 -25.60 -10.96
N HIS A 52 -1.24 -24.30 -10.63
CA HIS A 52 -0.21 -23.56 -9.90
C HIS A 52 -0.65 -23.05 -8.53
N PHE A 53 -1.94 -23.20 -8.14
CA PHE A 53 -2.48 -22.64 -6.91
C PHE A 53 -3.32 -23.63 -6.12
N ASP A 54 -3.26 -23.52 -4.78
CA ASP A 54 -4.18 -24.14 -3.83
C ASP A 54 -5.08 -23.05 -3.28
N VAL A 55 -6.34 -22.99 -3.74
CA VAL A 55 -7.29 -21.90 -3.43
C VAL A 55 -8.18 -22.30 -2.27
N TYR A 56 -7.97 -21.68 -1.11
CA TYR A 56 -8.70 -21.89 0.13
C TYR A 56 -9.87 -20.92 0.27
N TYR A 57 -11.03 -21.44 0.66
CA TYR A 57 -12.25 -20.67 0.90
C TYR A 57 -13.07 -21.31 2.02
N TYR A 58 -14.12 -20.67 2.51
CA TYR A 58 -15.04 -21.20 3.51
C TYR A 58 -16.48 -20.95 3.12
N GLY A 59 -17.41 -21.77 3.66
CA GLY A 59 -18.82 -21.71 3.35
C GLY A 59 -19.19 -22.31 1.98
N ASP A 60 -20.35 -22.94 1.90
CA ASP A 60 -20.81 -23.65 0.70
C ASP A 60 -21.06 -22.71 -0.50
N LYS A 61 -21.46 -21.48 -0.23
CA LYS A 61 -21.81 -20.48 -1.25
C LYS A 61 -20.59 -19.92 -1.99
N ASN A 62 -19.40 -20.09 -1.44
CA ASN A 62 -18.17 -19.45 -1.94
C ASN A 62 -17.38 -20.35 -2.90
N TYR A 63 -17.93 -21.50 -3.29
CA TYR A 63 -17.30 -22.34 -4.30
C TYR A 63 -17.13 -21.62 -5.65
N GLU A 64 -18.17 -20.90 -6.10
CA GLU A 64 -18.12 -20.15 -7.36
C GLU A 64 -17.08 -19.02 -7.31
N LEU A 65 -16.94 -18.36 -6.16
CA LEU A 65 -15.92 -17.35 -5.95
C LEU A 65 -14.50 -17.96 -6.01
N ALA A 66 -14.30 -19.13 -5.39
CA ALA A 66 -13.03 -19.84 -5.43
C ALA A 66 -12.68 -20.31 -6.86
N GLU A 67 -13.68 -20.77 -7.61
CA GLU A 67 -13.50 -21.16 -9.02
C GLU A 67 -13.16 -19.95 -9.91
N PHE A 68 -13.83 -18.82 -9.68
CA PHE A 68 -13.50 -17.56 -10.35
C PHE A 68 -12.07 -17.11 -10.05
N ALA A 69 -11.67 -17.16 -8.77
CA ALA A 69 -10.32 -16.80 -8.35
C ALA A 69 -9.27 -17.71 -8.98
N ALA A 70 -9.48 -19.03 -8.97
CA ALA A 70 -8.59 -20.00 -9.59
C ALA A 70 -8.39 -19.74 -11.10
N LYS A 71 -9.46 -19.48 -11.83
CA LYS A 71 -9.40 -19.16 -13.26
C LYS A 71 -8.70 -17.82 -13.51
N SER A 72 -9.00 -16.81 -12.69
CA SER A 72 -8.42 -15.47 -12.83
C SER A 72 -6.92 -15.48 -12.57
N ILE A 73 -6.48 -16.15 -11.50
CA ILE A 73 -5.06 -16.17 -11.10
C ILE A 73 -4.22 -17.03 -12.05
N GLU A 74 -4.76 -18.15 -12.58
CA GLU A 74 -4.05 -18.94 -13.59
C GLU A 74 -3.86 -18.17 -14.90
N SER A 75 -4.88 -17.43 -15.33
CA SER A 75 -4.78 -16.57 -16.52
C SER A 75 -3.75 -15.45 -16.33
N ALA A 76 -3.75 -14.81 -15.14
CA ALA A 76 -2.78 -13.79 -14.80
C ALA A 76 -1.35 -14.34 -14.70
N TYR A 77 -1.20 -15.52 -14.12
CA TYR A 77 0.09 -16.18 -13.98
C TYR A 77 0.70 -16.52 -15.35
N GLN A 78 -0.10 -16.98 -16.31
CA GLN A 78 0.40 -17.23 -17.65
C GLN A 78 1.09 -16.00 -18.24
N GLN A 79 0.45 -14.83 -18.18
CA GLN A 79 1.04 -13.58 -18.66
C GLN A 79 2.26 -13.17 -17.85
N LEU A 80 2.18 -13.28 -16.52
CA LEU A 80 3.24 -12.84 -15.63
C LEU A 80 4.50 -13.71 -15.74
N SER A 81 4.34 -15.02 -15.95
CA SER A 81 5.48 -15.93 -16.15
C SER A 81 6.26 -15.60 -17.43
N GLU A 82 5.56 -15.18 -18.50
CA GLU A 82 6.18 -14.68 -19.72
C GLU A 82 6.87 -13.34 -19.50
N ASP A 83 6.19 -12.37 -18.85
CA ASP A 83 6.73 -11.04 -18.57
C ASP A 83 7.99 -11.08 -17.67
N PHE A 84 8.04 -11.99 -16.68
CA PHE A 84 9.16 -12.14 -15.76
C PHE A 84 10.20 -13.18 -16.24
N GLN A 85 9.89 -13.94 -17.29
CA GLN A 85 10.70 -15.08 -17.75
C GLN A 85 11.01 -16.04 -16.60
N HIS A 86 9.99 -16.30 -15.76
CA HIS A 86 10.11 -17.11 -14.55
C HIS A 86 8.91 -18.02 -14.34
N GLU A 87 9.17 -19.29 -14.01
CA GLU A 87 8.14 -20.24 -13.62
C GLU A 87 8.25 -20.57 -12.11
N ILE A 88 7.12 -20.55 -11.42
CA ILE A 88 7.08 -20.92 -10.00
C ILE A 88 7.31 -22.43 -9.83
N VAL A 89 8.07 -22.78 -8.79
CA VAL A 89 8.49 -24.18 -8.55
C VAL A 89 7.41 -24.98 -7.83
N SER A 90 6.62 -24.32 -6.95
CA SER A 90 5.63 -24.97 -6.10
C SER A 90 4.30 -24.23 -6.17
N ARG A 91 3.18 -24.95 -5.93
CA ARG A 91 1.89 -24.28 -5.83
C ARG A 91 1.88 -23.24 -4.74
N ILE A 92 1.23 -22.12 -5.04
CA ILE A 92 1.08 -21.00 -4.12
C ILE A 92 -0.30 -21.09 -3.46
N PRO A 93 -0.38 -21.06 -2.11
CA PRO A 93 -1.67 -20.99 -1.43
C PRO A 93 -2.30 -19.61 -1.60
N LEU A 94 -3.55 -19.58 -2.06
CA LEU A 94 -4.43 -18.42 -2.08
C LEU A 94 -5.56 -18.60 -1.07
N ILE A 95 -5.66 -17.71 -0.09
CA ILE A 95 -6.66 -17.74 0.95
C ILE A 95 -7.67 -16.62 0.70
N ILE A 96 -8.92 -16.97 0.44
CA ILE A 96 -10.00 -16.03 0.14
C ILE A 96 -10.88 -15.85 1.37
N TYR A 97 -11.08 -14.60 1.76
CA TYR A 97 -12.09 -14.20 2.73
C TYR A 97 -13.32 -13.64 2.03
N ASP A 98 -14.50 -13.99 2.53
CA ASP A 98 -15.80 -13.59 1.96
C ASP A 98 -16.14 -12.12 2.20
N SER A 99 -15.39 -11.47 3.07
CA SER A 99 -15.53 -10.04 3.35
C SER A 99 -14.23 -9.44 3.86
N HIS A 100 -14.09 -8.13 3.78
CA HIS A 100 -12.99 -7.39 4.38
C HIS A 100 -13.01 -7.50 5.92
N ASN A 101 -14.18 -7.59 6.54
CA ASN A 101 -14.33 -7.80 7.97
C ASN A 101 -13.76 -9.15 8.42
N ASP A 102 -14.01 -10.21 7.68
CA ASP A 102 -13.43 -11.53 7.95
C ASP A 102 -11.93 -11.54 7.71
N PHE A 103 -11.46 -10.90 6.63
CA PHE A 103 -10.04 -10.72 6.36
C PHE A 103 -9.33 -9.98 7.50
N SER A 104 -9.95 -8.95 8.07
CA SER A 104 -9.37 -8.18 9.18
C SER A 104 -9.15 -9.00 10.46
N GLN A 105 -9.78 -10.18 10.59
CA GLN A 105 -9.61 -11.13 11.69
C GLN A 105 -8.45 -12.12 11.47
N THR A 106 -7.81 -12.08 10.28
CA THR A 106 -6.76 -13.07 9.96
C THR A 106 -5.56 -12.97 10.90
N ASN A 107 -5.03 -14.13 11.29
CA ASN A 107 -3.74 -14.29 11.95
C ASN A 107 -2.72 -15.01 11.03
N VAL A 108 -3.08 -15.22 9.77
CA VAL A 108 -2.20 -15.84 8.76
C VAL A 108 -1.06 -14.89 8.39
N VAL A 109 -1.35 -13.60 8.35
CA VAL A 109 -0.41 -12.51 8.08
C VAL A 109 -0.56 -11.43 9.15
N ALA A 110 0.51 -10.66 9.36
CA ALA A 110 0.46 -9.50 10.26
C ALA A 110 -0.15 -8.31 9.50
N LEU A 111 -1.38 -7.96 9.83
CA LEU A 111 -2.00 -6.73 9.33
C LEU A 111 -1.72 -5.55 10.27
N PRO A 112 -1.55 -4.31 9.77
CA PRO A 112 -1.53 -3.12 10.59
C PRO A 112 -2.85 -2.93 11.36
N THR A 113 -2.83 -2.08 12.37
CA THR A 113 -4.01 -1.82 13.24
C THR A 113 -5.20 -1.25 12.46
N SER A 114 -4.93 -0.42 11.45
CA SER A 114 -5.94 0.00 10.47
C SER A 114 -5.74 -0.82 9.21
N ALA A 115 -6.69 -1.68 8.88
CA ALA A 115 -6.66 -2.52 7.70
C ALA A 115 -7.43 -1.90 6.52
N GLU A 116 -8.06 -0.73 6.71
CA GLU A 116 -8.70 0.02 5.64
C GLU A 116 -7.68 0.32 4.53
N GLY A 117 -7.97 -0.01 3.31
CA GLY A 117 -7.07 0.19 2.18
C GLY A 117 -6.08 -0.95 1.91
N ILE A 118 -6.06 -2.00 2.73
CA ILE A 118 -5.32 -3.22 2.41
C ILE A 118 -6.25 -4.13 1.62
N GLY A 119 -6.06 -4.17 0.30
CA GLY A 119 -6.84 -5.01 -0.60
C GLY A 119 -6.49 -6.49 -0.52
N GLY A 120 -5.26 -6.81 -0.12
CA GLY A 120 -4.74 -8.16 0.04
C GLY A 120 -3.37 -8.12 0.70
N VAL A 121 -2.79 -9.27 0.98
CA VAL A 121 -1.43 -9.39 1.51
C VAL A 121 -0.79 -10.70 1.05
N THR A 122 0.43 -10.62 0.56
CA THR A 122 1.26 -11.78 0.26
C THR A 122 2.38 -11.93 1.29
N ASP A 123 2.33 -13.04 2.04
CA ASP A 123 3.32 -13.37 3.06
C ASP A 123 4.64 -13.84 2.44
N LYS A 124 5.71 -13.09 2.65
CA LYS A 124 7.05 -13.42 2.11
C LYS A 124 7.59 -14.76 2.62
N MET A 125 7.30 -15.16 3.87
CA MET A 125 7.92 -16.35 4.46
C MET A 125 7.39 -17.67 3.92
N LYS A 126 6.10 -17.74 3.65
CA LYS A 126 5.42 -18.95 3.14
C LYS A 126 4.85 -18.76 1.75
N ASN A 127 5.08 -17.60 1.17
CA ASN A 127 4.58 -17.21 -0.14
C ASN A 127 3.06 -17.46 -0.31
N ARG A 128 2.28 -17.04 0.70
CA ARG A 128 0.81 -17.22 0.73
C ARG A 128 0.14 -15.90 0.42
N MET A 129 -0.81 -15.95 -0.47
CA MET A 129 -1.68 -14.83 -0.80
C MET A 129 -2.94 -14.88 0.05
N THR A 130 -3.37 -13.75 0.57
CA THR A 130 -4.59 -13.63 1.38
C THR A 130 -5.38 -12.43 0.89
N VAL A 131 -6.60 -12.64 0.40
CA VAL A 131 -7.38 -11.63 -0.30
C VAL A 131 -8.85 -11.67 0.15
N PRO A 132 -9.46 -10.53 0.52
CA PRO A 132 -10.90 -10.41 0.76
C PRO A 132 -11.67 -10.24 -0.56
N PHE A 133 -12.94 -10.60 -0.53
CA PHE A 133 -13.91 -10.28 -1.57
C PHE A 133 -14.89 -9.22 -1.08
N ASP A 134 -14.85 -8.04 -1.67
CA ASP A 134 -15.70 -6.90 -1.27
C ASP A 134 -16.98 -6.76 -2.12
N GLY A 135 -17.34 -7.82 -2.85
CA GLY A 135 -18.56 -7.84 -3.67
C GLY A 135 -18.38 -7.40 -5.13
N ASP A 136 -17.22 -6.84 -5.51
CA ASP A 136 -16.89 -6.49 -6.90
C ASP A 136 -15.86 -7.45 -7.50
N TYR A 137 -16.24 -8.18 -8.53
CA TYR A 137 -15.37 -9.15 -9.21
C TYR A 137 -14.22 -8.48 -9.99
N ASN A 138 -14.36 -7.23 -10.44
CA ASN A 138 -13.28 -6.54 -11.15
C ASN A 138 -12.20 -6.08 -10.16
N ASP A 139 -12.60 -5.50 -9.03
CA ASP A 139 -11.68 -5.12 -7.95
C ASP A 139 -11.00 -6.36 -7.37
N PHE A 140 -11.75 -7.44 -7.17
CA PHE A 140 -11.19 -8.71 -6.70
C PHE A 140 -10.16 -9.30 -7.68
N ARG A 141 -10.46 -9.33 -8.98
CA ARG A 141 -9.51 -9.78 -10.01
C ARG A 141 -8.24 -8.93 -9.99
N ARG A 142 -8.39 -7.61 -9.91
CA ARG A 142 -7.26 -6.69 -9.80
C ARG A 142 -6.38 -7.00 -8.60
N THR A 143 -7.00 -7.17 -7.43
CA THR A 143 -6.27 -7.51 -6.20
C THR A 143 -5.57 -8.86 -6.30
N LEU A 144 -6.23 -9.87 -6.87
CA LEU A 144 -5.60 -11.17 -7.15
C LEU A 144 -4.36 -11.04 -8.03
N HIS A 145 -4.40 -10.20 -9.08
CA HIS A 145 -3.25 -9.95 -9.94
C HIS A 145 -2.11 -9.25 -9.16
N HIS A 146 -2.44 -8.22 -8.38
CA HIS A 146 -1.47 -7.49 -7.58
C HIS A 146 -0.74 -8.43 -6.60
N GLU A 147 -1.47 -9.23 -5.83
CA GLU A 147 -0.89 -10.18 -4.88
C GLU A 147 -0.11 -11.29 -5.59
N LEU A 148 -0.55 -11.69 -6.78
CA LEU A 148 0.18 -12.67 -7.59
C LEU A 148 1.56 -12.15 -8.00
N VAL A 149 1.67 -10.87 -8.36
CA VAL A 149 2.97 -10.27 -8.70
C VAL A 149 3.92 -10.40 -7.51
N HIS A 150 3.47 -10.08 -6.30
CA HIS A 150 4.28 -10.27 -5.09
C HIS A 150 4.67 -11.73 -4.88
N ALA A 151 3.75 -12.67 -5.12
CA ALA A 151 4.03 -14.09 -4.94
C ALA A 151 5.05 -14.63 -5.95
N VAL A 152 4.94 -14.28 -7.22
CA VAL A 152 5.91 -14.66 -8.25
C VAL A 152 7.25 -13.95 -8.04
N PHE A 153 7.22 -12.69 -7.63
CA PHE A 153 8.39 -11.91 -7.27
C PHE A 153 9.15 -12.56 -6.09
N ASN A 154 8.43 -12.97 -5.05
CA ASN A 154 9.01 -13.68 -3.91
C ASN A 154 9.65 -15.02 -4.33
N ASP A 155 9.02 -15.76 -5.23
CA ASP A 155 9.59 -17.02 -5.76
C ASP A 155 10.83 -16.73 -6.61
N LEU A 156 10.79 -15.71 -7.45
CA LEU A 156 11.93 -15.28 -8.28
C LEU A 156 13.15 -14.88 -7.44
N PHE A 157 12.96 -14.00 -6.43
CA PHE A 157 14.07 -13.43 -5.67
C PHE A 157 14.55 -14.30 -4.51
N TYR A 158 13.63 -15.06 -3.88
CA TYR A 158 13.88 -15.80 -2.66
C TYR A 158 13.75 -17.31 -2.81
N GLY A 159 13.31 -17.80 -3.97
CA GLY A 159 13.24 -19.24 -4.30
C GLY A 159 12.26 -20.03 -3.45
N GLY A 160 11.21 -19.38 -2.90
CA GLY A 160 10.10 -20.02 -2.19
C GLY A 160 10.47 -20.81 -0.92
N SER A 161 11.74 -20.83 -0.46
CA SER A 161 12.15 -21.56 0.73
C SER A 161 12.57 -20.62 1.88
N ILE A 162 12.21 -20.98 3.12
CA ILE A 162 12.60 -20.23 4.32
C ILE A 162 14.11 -20.03 4.41
N GLN A 163 14.90 -21.03 4.03
CA GLN A 163 16.37 -20.95 4.05
C GLN A 163 16.90 -19.95 3.02
N SER A 164 16.28 -19.89 1.84
CA SER A 164 16.63 -18.93 0.79
C SER A 164 16.25 -17.52 1.21
N ILE A 165 15.10 -17.35 1.86
CA ILE A 165 14.63 -16.07 2.40
C ILE A 165 15.59 -15.55 3.47
N LEU A 166 15.96 -16.37 4.43
CA LEU A 166 16.91 -15.98 5.49
C LEU A 166 18.29 -15.63 4.93
N ARG A 167 18.74 -16.32 3.89
CA ARG A 167 20.03 -16.06 3.25
C ARG A 167 20.00 -14.79 2.39
N ASN A 168 18.91 -14.53 1.67
CA ASN A 168 18.78 -13.44 0.71
C ASN A 168 18.27 -12.13 1.33
N ASN A 169 17.40 -12.19 2.34
CA ASN A 169 16.82 -11.00 2.99
C ASN A 169 17.84 -10.14 3.75
N ILE A 170 18.97 -10.72 4.13
CA ILE A 170 20.05 -9.97 4.80
C ILE A 170 20.84 -9.09 3.80
N GLN A 171 20.73 -9.35 2.50
CA GLN A 171 21.61 -8.76 1.49
C GLN A 171 20.89 -7.93 0.41
N LEU A 172 19.57 -8.02 0.27
CA LEU A 172 18.79 -7.28 -0.72
C LEU A 172 17.66 -6.51 -0.06
N VAL A 173 17.80 -5.18 -0.02
CA VAL A 173 16.74 -4.27 0.42
C VAL A 173 16.15 -3.65 -0.83
N LEU A 174 14.88 -3.98 -1.10
CA LEU A 174 14.14 -3.42 -2.22
C LEU A 174 13.32 -2.22 -1.73
N PRO A 175 13.38 -1.07 -2.43
CA PRO A 175 12.52 0.06 -2.14
C PRO A 175 11.05 -0.29 -2.35
N LEU A 176 10.16 0.26 -1.53
CA LEU A 176 8.73 0.01 -1.60
C LEU A 176 8.15 0.34 -3.00
N TRP A 177 8.58 1.46 -3.60
CA TRP A 177 8.13 1.86 -4.93
C TRP A 177 8.47 0.83 -6.02
N PHE A 178 9.58 0.09 -5.84
CA PHE A 178 10.02 -0.93 -6.79
C PHE A 178 9.09 -2.14 -6.76
N GLU A 179 8.78 -2.67 -5.56
CA GLU A 179 7.91 -3.84 -5.39
C GLU A 179 6.44 -3.48 -5.67
N GLU A 180 5.90 -2.46 -4.98
CA GLU A 180 4.48 -2.10 -5.09
C GLU A 180 4.14 -1.47 -6.44
N GLY A 181 5.04 -0.63 -6.95
CA GLY A 181 4.87 -0.03 -8.28
C GLY A 181 4.86 -1.07 -9.39
N LEU A 182 5.70 -2.11 -9.28
CA LEU A 182 5.69 -3.22 -10.22
C LEU A 182 4.38 -4.01 -10.12
N ALA A 183 3.92 -4.29 -8.90
CA ALA A 183 2.67 -5.02 -8.68
C ALA A 183 1.46 -4.25 -9.27
N GLU A 184 1.37 -2.94 -9.06
CA GLU A 184 0.34 -2.11 -9.67
C GLU A 184 0.45 -2.08 -11.20
N TYR A 185 1.65 -1.91 -11.76
CA TYR A 185 1.85 -1.86 -13.21
C TYR A 185 1.50 -3.18 -13.89
N MET A 186 1.94 -4.31 -13.33
CA MET A 186 1.65 -5.62 -13.91
C MET A 186 0.17 -5.99 -13.80
N ALA A 187 -0.51 -5.56 -12.72
CA ALA A 187 -1.93 -5.82 -12.50
C ALA A 187 -2.86 -4.95 -13.37
N LEU A 188 -2.49 -3.69 -13.62
CA LEU A 188 -3.36 -2.69 -14.24
C LEU A 188 -2.82 -2.10 -15.55
N GLY A 189 -1.51 -2.20 -15.81
CA GLY A 189 -0.86 -1.40 -16.82
C GLY A 189 -0.84 0.08 -16.44
N TRP A 190 -1.17 0.96 -17.41
CA TRP A 190 -1.41 2.38 -17.17
C TRP A 190 -2.90 2.66 -17.14
N ASP A 191 -3.43 3.03 -15.99
CA ASP A 191 -4.85 3.24 -15.79
C ASP A 191 -5.21 4.72 -15.50
N THR A 192 -6.49 5.05 -15.71
CA THR A 192 -7.00 6.41 -15.59
C THR A 192 -6.85 7.00 -14.17
N ASN A 193 -6.98 6.18 -13.13
CA ASN A 193 -6.88 6.66 -11.74
C ASN A 193 -5.44 7.05 -11.41
N THR A 194 -4.48 6.23 -11.85
CA THR A 194 -3.06 6.53 -11.70
C THR A 194 -2.67 7.74 -12.54
N ASP A 195 -3.14 7.83 -13.79
CA ASP A 195 -2.90 9.00 -14.65
C ASP A 195 -3.41 10.28 -14.00
N MET A 196 -4.63 10.27 -13.46
CA MET A 196 -5.20 11.42 -12.75
C MET A 196 -4.36 11.83 -11.53
N PHE A 197 -3.95 10.85 -10.73
CA PHE A 197 -3.15 11.09 -9.52
C PHE A 197 -1.76 11.66 -9.84
N ILE A 198 -1.07 11.08 -10.81
CA ILE A 198 0.27 11.53 -11.22
C ILE A 198 0.19 12.89 -11.91
N ARG A 199 -0.81 13.12 -12.77
CA ARG A 199 -1.05 14.42 -13.40
C ARG A 199 -1.24 15.53 -12.38
N ASP A 200 -2.08 15.31 -11.37
CA ASP A 200 -2.31 16.26 -10.27
C ASP A 200 -1.02 16.56 -9.51
N ALA A 201 -0.26 15.52 -9.17
CA ALA A 201 1.01 15.66 -8.45
C ALA A 201 2.07 16.43 -9.27
N VAL A 202 2.17 16.21 -10.59
CA VAL A 202 3.09 16.91 -11.49
C VAL A 202 2.70 18.37 -11.66
N LEU A 203 1.43 18.63 -11.96
CA LEU A 203 0.95 20.00 -12.22
C LEU A 203 1.04 20.90 -10.98
N ASN A 204 0.89 20.34 -9.80
CA ASN A 204 1.00 21.05 -8.52
C ASN A 204 2.40 20.96 -7.87
N SER A 205 3.38 20.36 -8.54
CA SER A 205 4.80 20.31 -8.12
C SER A 205 5.02 19.64 -6.74
N TYR A 206 4.26 18.57 -6.42
CA TYR A 206 4.47 17.79 -5.21
C TYR A 206 4.74 16.30 -5.47
N LEU A 207 5.01 15.91 -6.72
CA LEU A 207 5.50 14.57 -7.02
C LEU A 207 6.94 14.40 -6.51
N PRO A 208 7.20 13.44 -5.60
CA PRO A 208 8.56 13.21 -5.12
C PRO A 208 9.42 12.54 -6.20
N PRO A 209 10.74 12.79 -6.23
CA PRO A 209 11.70 12.00 -7.00
C PRO A 209 11.66 10.51 -6.62
N ILE A 210 12.06 9.62 -7.56
CA ILE A 210 11.97 8.16 -7.38
C ILE A 210 12.54 7.67 -6.03
N PRO A 211 13.74 8.10 -5.57
CA PRO A 211 14.29 7.61 -4.30
C PRO A 211 13.47 7.95 -3.05
N TYR A 212 12.54 8.91 -3.16
CA TYR A 212 11.70 9.40 -2.07
C TYR A 212 10.23 9.01 -2.20
N LEU A 213 9.87 8.18 -3.18
CA LEU A 213 8.52 7.65 -3.33
C LEU A 213 8.18 6.76 -2.12
N SER A 214 7.20 7.19 -1.33
CA SER A 214 6.77 6.52 -0.10
C SER A 214 5.26 6.61 0.08
N GLY A 215 4.70 5.79 0.98
CA GLY A 215 3.25 5.73 1.19
C GLY A 215 2.52 5.47 -0.14
N TYR A 216 1.45 6.20 -0.41
CA TYR A 216 0.66 6.02 -1.63
C TYR A 216 1.43 6.36 -2.91
N TYR A 217 2.45 7.24 -2.83
CA TYR A 217 3.35 7.51 -3.96
C TYR A 217 4.23 6.31 -4.33
N ALA A 218 4.50 5.39 -3.41
CA ALA A 218 5.24 4.17 -3.75
C ALA A 218 4.43 3.30 -4.71
N TYR A 219 3.12 3.24 -4.54
CA TYR A 219 2.20 2.52 -5.44
C TYR A 219 2.04 3.24 -6.77
N ARG A 220 1.44 4.43 -6.77
CA ARG A 220 1.08 5.16 -8.01
C ARG A 220 2.30 5.76 -8.72
N GLY A 221 3.24 6.34 -7.96
CA GLY A 221 4.51 6.81 -8.50
C GLY A 221 5.34 5.66 -9.05
N GLY A 222 5.45 4.57 -8.30
CA GLY A 222 6.14 3.35 -8.75
C GLY A 222 5.52 2.75 -10.00
N GLN A 223 4.19 2.65 -10.08
CA GLN A 223 3.47 2.23 -11.29
C GLN A 223 3.82 3.11 -12.49
N SER A 224 3.87 4.43 -12.29
CA SER A 224 4.27 5.39 -13.32
C SER A 224 5.73 5.21 -13.78
N VAL A 225 6.63 4.90 -12.85
CA VAL A 225 8.05 4.61 -13.19
C VAL A 225 8.15 3.35 -14.05
N TRP A 226 7.46 2.27 -13.69
CA TRP A 226 7.47 1.04 -14.47
C TRP A 226 6.79 1.20 -15.83
N ASN A 227 5.72 2.00 -15.90
CA ASN A 227 5.12 2.37 -17.17
C ASN A 227 6.09 3.15 -18.06
N PHE A 228 6.80 4.14 -17.50
CA PHE A 228 7.82 4.90 -18.21
C PHE A 228 8.95 4.00 -18.74
N ILE A 229 9.42 3.05 -17.93
CA ILE A 229 10.44 2.08 -18.37
C ILE A 229 9.92 1.26 -19.55
N ALA A 230 8.70 0.77 -19.47
CA ALA A 230 8.10 -0.03 -20.54
C ALA A 230 7.85 0.76 -21.83
N GLU A 231 7.42 2.04 -21.72
CA GLU A 231 7.19 2.91 -22.87
C GLU A 231 8.51 3.35 -23.55
N GLU A 232 9.55 3.68 -22.77
CA GLU A 232 10.78 4.27 -23.29
C GLU A 232 11.82 3.22 -23.70
N TYR A 233 11.90 2.11 -22.95
CA TYR A 233 12.96 1.09 -23.12
C TYR A 233 12.44 -0.26 -23.62
N GLY A 234 11.11 -0.45 -23.61
CA GLY A 234 10.47 -1.72 -23.95
C GLY A 234 10.03 -2.54 -22.72
N ARG A 235 8.92 -3.24 -22.85
CA ARG A 235 8.33 -4.05 -21.77
C ARG A 235 9.25 -5.19 -21.33
N GLU A 236 10.02 -5.76 -22.26
CA GLU A 236 10.99 -6.82 -22.00
C GLU A 236 12.11 -6.38 -21.04
N LYS A 237 12.37 -5.09 -20.91
CA LYS A 237 13.34 -4.55 -19.94
C LYS A 237 12.95 -4.78 -18.50
N ILE A 238 11.66 -5.02 -18.22
CA ILE A 238 11.22 -5.37 -16.86
C ILE A 238 11.91 -6.66 -16.40
N ALA A 239 11.85 -7.75 -17.20
CA ALA A 239 12.51 -9.00 -16.87
C ALA A 239 14.03 -8.82 -16.72
N GLU A 240 14.66 -8.07 -17.60
CA GLU A 240 16.10 -7.80 -17.57
C GLU A 240 16.49 -7.02 -16.29
N VAL A 241 15.72 -5.99 -15.90
CA VAL A 241 15.93 -5.26 -14.64
C VAL A 241 15.83 -6.21 -13.46
N LEU A 242 14.78 -7.05 -13.39
CA LEU A 242 14.60 -8.00 -12.29
C LEU A 242 15.75 -8.99 -12.19
N GLU A 243 16.21 -9.54 -13.33
CA GLU A 243 17.36 -10.45 -13.39
C GLU A 243 18.65 -9.76 -12.91
N LYS A 244 18.91 -8.52 -13.36
CA LYS A 244 20.10 -7.76 -12.95
C LYS A 244 20.05 -7.37 -11.49
N VAL A 245 18.88 -6.94 -10.97
CA VAL A 245 18.70 -6.67 -9.53
C VAL A 245 18.94 -7.93 -8.71
N LYS A 246 18.43 -9.09 -9.13
CA LYS A 246 18.64 -10.38 -8.47
C LYS A 246 20.12 -10.77 -8.45
N SER A 247 20.80 -10.69 -9.60
CA SER A 247 22.19 -11.11 -9.73
C SER A 247 23.17 -10.16 -9.03
N THR A 248 22.96 -8.86 -9.09
CA THR A 248 23.81 -7.83 -8.46
C THR A 248 23.44 -7.56 -6.99
N ARG A 249 22.26 -7.97 -6.57
CA ARG A 249 21.66 -7.65 -5.25
C ARG A 249 21.56 -6.15 -4.97
N SER A 250 21.34 -5.37 -6.01
CA SER A 250 21.27 -3.93 -5.94
C SER A 250 20.32 -3.40 -7.02
N VAL A 251 19.34 -2.60 -6.61
CA VAL A 251 18.42 -1.91 -7.52
C VAL A 251 19.21 -0.94 -8.42
N GLU A 252 20.14 -0.19 -7.82
CA GLU A 252 21.02 0.75 -8.55
C GLU A 252 21.81 0.05 -9.66
N ASN A 253 22.51 -1.04 -9.31
CA ASN A 253 23.29 -1.81 -10.30
C ASN A 253 22.39 -2.51 -11.31
N GLY A 254 21.19 -2.92 -10.90
CA GLY A 254 20.21 -3.52 -11.78
C GLY A 254 19.81 -2.58 -12.91
N PHE A 255 19.42 -1.35 -12.60
CA PHE A 255 19.10 -0.33 -13.60
C PHE A 255 20.31 0.07 -14.44
N GLN A 256 21.47 0.26 -13.81
CA GLN A 256 22.69 0.61 -14.53
C GLN A 256 23.08 -0.45 -15.58
N GLN A 257 22.91 -1.74 -15.27
CA GLN A 257 23.28 -2.83 -16.19
C GLN A 257 22.22 -3.13 -17.24
N SER A 258 20.94 -2.84 -16.98
CA SER A 258 19.83 -3.16 -17.90
C SER A 258 19.47 -2.02 -18.85
N ILE A 259 19.42 -0.79 -18.35
CA ILE A 259 19.05 0.40 -19.13
C ILE A 259 20.11 1.49 -19.15
N GLY A 260 21.25 1.27 -18.51
CA GLY A 260 22.39 2.20 -18.54
C GLY A 260 22.23 3.44 -17.67
N LEU A 261 21.29 3.47 -16.72
CA LEU A 261 20.97 4.61 -15.87
C LEU A 261 21.10 4.29 -14.40
N THR A 262 21.58 5.26 -13.63
CA THR A 262 21.39 5.31 -12.18
C THR A 262 19.91 5.57 -11.85
N VAL A 263 19.48 5.26 -10.62
CA VAL A 263 18.10 5.56 -10.16
C VAL A 263 17.86 7.07 -10.18
N GLN A 264 18.88 7.87 -9.92
CA GLN A 264 18.79 9.33 -9.97
C GLN A 264 18.56 9.82 -11.42
N GLU A 265 19.33 9.34 -12.40
CA GLU A 265 19.16 9.70 -13.82
C GLU A 265 17.81 9.21 -14.37
N LEU A 266 17.35 8.03 -13.92
CA LEU A 266 16.02 7.54 -14.24
C LEU A 266 14.94 8.47 -13.69
N SER A 267 15.09 8.97 -12.45
CA SER A 267 14.15 9.94 -11.86
C SER A 267 14.06 11.23 -12.66
N GLU A 268 15.20 11.78 -13.06
CA GLU A 268 15.25 13.00 -13.84
C GLU A 268 14.58 12.84 -15.21
N ARG A 269 14.84 11.73 -15.92
CA ARG A 269 14.20 11.43 -17.21
C ARG A 269 12.70 11.19 -17.07
N TRP A 270 12.27 10.45 -16.04
CA TRP A 270 10.88 10.21 -15.74
C TRP A 270 10.12 11.52 -15.45
N GLU A 271 10.65 12.38 -14.59
CA GLU A 271 10.07 13.67 -14.27
C GLU A 271 9.96 14.56 -15.53
N ASP A 272 10.99 14.59 -16.35
CA ASP A 272 10.98 15.34 -17.62
C ASP A 272 9.92 14.82 -18.61
N ALA A 273 9.76 13.50 -18.71
CA ALA A 273 8.75 12.89 -19.55
C ALA A 273 7.34 13.24 -19.08
N LEU A 274 7.09 13.18 -17.76
CA LEU A 274 5.81 13.56 -17.17
C LEU A 274 5.49 15.05 -17.37
N ARG A 275 6.47 15.93 -17.20
CA ARG A 275 6.29 17.36 -17.46
C ARG A 275 5.94 17.63 -18.92
N LYS A 276 6.64 17.01 -19.87
CA LYS A 276 6.34 17.11 -21.31
C LYS A 276 4.94 16.59 -21.65
N ARG A 277 4.47 15.58 -20.91
CA ARG A 277 3.13 15.01 -21.11
C ARG A 277 2.03 15.93 -20.59
N TYR A 278 2.14 16.47 -19.38
CA TYR A 278 1.02 17.11 -18.69
C TYR A 278 0.99 18.64 -18.76
N PHE A 279 2.14 19.34 -18.78
CA PHE A 279 2.10 20.81 -18.83
C PHE A 279 1.40 21.38 -20.06
N PRO A 280 1.54 20.83 -21.27
CA PRO A 280 0.80 21.33 -22.43
C PRO A 280 -0.72 21.26 -22.28
N GLU A 281 -1.24 20.30 -21.50
CA GLU A 281 -2.69 20.12 -21.31
C GLU A 281 -3.36 21.28 -20.55
N VAL A 282 -2.60 22.00 -19.74
CA VAL A 282 -3.11 23.10 -18.91
C VAL A 282 -2.66 24.49 -19.37
N ALA A 283 -1.82 24.56 -20.41
CA ALA A 283 -1.26 25.82 -20.89
C ALA A 283 -2.33 26.88 -21.24
N ASP A 284 -3.46 26.42 -21.80
CA ASP A 284 -4.57 27.26 -22.25
C ASP A 284 -5.82 27.11 -21.34
N ARG A 285 -5.68 26.56 -20.14
CA ARG A 285 -6.81 26.34 -19.22
C ARG A 285 -6.71 27.25 -18.01
N GLU A 286 -7.87 27.68 -17.52
CA GLU A 286 -7.96 28.35 -16.22
C GLU A 286 -7.80 27.34 -15.10
N LEU A 287 -6.94 27.67 -14.11
CA LEU A 287 -6.74 26.85 -12.92
C LEU A 287 -7.93 27.04 -11.96
N ALA A 288 -8.26 25.98 -11.23
CA ALA A 288 -9.40 25.96 -10.33
C ALA A 288 -9.32 27.06 -9.24
N ASP A 289 -8.13 27.39 -8.76
CA ASP A 289 -7.86 28.42 -7.76
C ASP A 289 -8.17 29.84 -8.23
N ARG A 290 -8.25 30.06 -9.55
CA ARG A 290 -8.63 31.36 -10.13
C ARG A 290 -10.14 31.56 -10.24
N ILE A 291 -10.92 30.48 -10.31
CA ILE A 291 -12.36 30.51 -10.56
C ILE A 291 -13.19 29.99 -9.38
N ALA A 292 -12.55 29.33 -8.41
CA ALA A 292 -13.19 28.77 -7.24
C ALA A 292 -12.46 29.17 -5.94
N THR A 293 -13.19 29.18 -4.84
CA THR A 293 -12.63 29.46 -3.53
C THR A 293 -12.21 28.16 -2.83
N LEU A 294 -10.92 28.04 -2.49
CA LEU A 294 -10.43 26.93 -1.70
C LEU A 294 -11.07 26.96 -0.31
N MET A 295 -11.75 25.88 0.08
CA MET A 295 -12.49 25.80 1.35
C MET A 295 -11.64 25.30 2.52
N THR A 296 -10.59 24.51 2.25
CA THR A 296 -9.69 23.96 3.27
C THR A 296 -8.25 24.27 2.87
N GLU A 297 -7.51 24.97 3.76
CA GLU A 297 -6.12 25.29 3.53
C GLU A 297 -5.21 24.30 4.28
N ARG A 298 -3.98 24.13 3.77
CA ARG A 298 -2.96 23.30 4.43
C ARG A 298 -2.68 23.84 5.83
N GLY A 299 -2.82 22.99 6.84
CA GLY A 299 -2.61 23.35 8.23
C GLY A 299 -3.87 23.76 9.00
N ASP A 300 -4.93 24.23 8.32
CA ASP A 300 -6.17 24.61 8.99
C ASP A 300 -7.05 23.42 9.36
N TYR A 301 -7.11 22.40 8.48
CA TYR A 301 -7.98 21.23 8.62
C TYR A 301 -7.25 19.90 8.51
N GLY A 302 -5.96 19.83 8.89
CA GLY A 302 -5.16 18.60 8.78
C GLY A 302 -4.67 18.31 7.37
N SER A 303 -4.06 17.12 7.20
CA SER A 303 -3.47 16.69 5.93
C SER A 303 -4.50 16.10 4.95
N TYR A 304 -5.58 15.51 5.49
CA TYR A 304 -6.63 14.85 4.72
C TYR A 304 -7.96 15.55 4.95
N ASN A 305 -8.60 15.96 3.85
CA ASN A 305 -9.97 16.45 3.81
C ASN A 305 -10.67 15.74 2.65
N THR A 306 -11.59 14.83 2.95
CA THR A 306 -12.16 13.91 1.97
C THR A 306 -13.68 13.86 2.07
N SER A 307 -14.33 13.27 1.06
CA SER A 307 -15.79 13.10 0.98
C SER A 307 -16.60 14.38 1.16
N PRO A 308 -16.23 15.54 0.54
CA PRO A 308 -17.00 16.77 0.73
C PRO A 308 -18.39 16.65 0.12
N LYS A 309 -19.41 17.11 0.89
CA LYS A 309 -20.81 17.18 0.45
C LYS A 309 -21.42 18.51 0.86
N ILE A 310 -21.92 19.24 -0.12
CA ILE A 310 -22.69 20.46 0.11
C ILE A 310 -24.12 20.10 0.56
N SER A 311 -24.66 20.87 1.51
CA SER A 311 -26.06 20.73 1.95
C SER A 311 -27.04 21.05 0.81
N PRO A 312 -28.26 20.50 0.83
CA PRO A 312 -29.28 20.82 -0.18
C PRO A 312 -29.58 22.32 -0.32
N GLN A 313 -29.38 23.10 0.75
CA GLN A 313 -29.58 24.56 0.76
C GLN A 313 -28.33 25.31 0.25
N GLY A 314 -27.18 24.65 0.07
CA GLY A 314 -25.94 25.26 -0.37
C GLY A 314 -25.20 26.08 0.70
N ASP A 315 -25.68 26.11 1.92
CA ASP A 315 -25.17 26.95 3.02
C ASP A 315 -24.08 26.26 3.87
N ARG A 316 -23.99 24.94 3.79
CA ARG A 316 -23.08 24.13 4.62
C ARG A 316 -22.35 23.10 3.80
N ILE A 317 -21.13 22.73 4.25
CA ILE A 317 -20.34 21.64 3.68
C ILE A 317 -19.96 20.67 4.79
N ALA A 318 -20.31 19.39 4.61
CA ALA A 318 -19.83 18.29 5.45
C ALA A 318 -18.66 17.61 4.78
N PHE A 319 -17.65 17.23 5.54
CA PHE A 319 -16.51 16.44 5.05
C PHE A 319 -15.80 15.72 6.21
N ILE A 320 -14.95 14.76 5.86
CA ILE A 320 -14.10 14.04 6.80
C ILE A 320 -12.73 14.72 6.84
N THR A 321 -12.19 14.95 8.02
CA THR A 321 -10.88 15.59 8.23
C THR A 321 -10.10 14.92 9.35
N ASN A 322 -8.77 14.87 9.24
CA ASN A 322 -7.89 14.37 10.30
C ASN A 322 -7.19 15.48 11.10
N LYS A 323 -7.77 16.67 11.18
CA LYS A 323 -7.18 17.84 11.85
C LYS A 323 -6.72 17.57 13.29
N ARG A 324 -7.41 16.70 14.03
CA ARG A 324 -7.05 16.34 15.42
C ARG A 324 -6.10 15.14 15.54
N GLY A 325 -5.61 14.60 14.42
CA GLY A 325 -4.86 13.34 14.37
C GLY A 325 -5.73 12.09 14.17
N TYR A 326 -7.04 12.20 14.41
CA TYR A 326 -8.07 11.20 14.13
C TYR A 326 -9.04 11.73 13.09
N PHE A 327 -9.68 10.84 12.34
CA PHE A 327 -10.67 11.24 11.36
C PHE A 327 -12.00 11.63 12.03
N ASP A 328 -12.45 12.85 11.75
CA ASP A 328 -13.70 13.41 12.25
C ASP A 328 -14.63 13.76 11.08
N VAL A 329 -15.93 13.70 11.29
CA VAL A 329 -16.91 14.31 10.39
C VAL A 329 -17.27 15.68 10.91
N ILE A 330 -16.98 16.73 10.15
CA ILE A 330 -17.28 18.10 10.51
C ILE A 330 -18.21 18.77 9.50
N VAL A 331 -18.89 19.82 9.94
CA VAL A 331 -19.69 20.72 9.10
C VAL A 331 -19.16 22.13 9.24
N ILE A 332 -18.91 22.76 8.09
CA ILE A 332 -18.53 24.17 8.00
C ILE A 332 -19.61 25.00 7.28
N ASP A 333 -19.62 26.29 7.53
CA ASP A 333 -20.37 27.26 6.76
C ASP A 333 -19.72 27.45 5.39
N ALA A 334 -20.52 27.39 4.33
CA ALA A 334 -20.03 27.41 2.96
C ALA A 334 -19.47 28.78 2.51
N LEU A 335 -19.84 29.86 3.17
CA LEU A 335 -19.38 31.22 2.84
C LEU A 335 -18.23 31.66 3.74
N THR A 336 -18.39 31.48 5.06
CA THR A 336 -17.42 31.97 6.04
C THR A 336 -16.31 31.00 6.37
N LYS A 337 -16.42 29.75 5.91
CA LYS A 337 -15.51 28.61 6.21
C LYS A 337 -15.45 28.25 7.70
N LYS A 338 -16.25 28.88 8.55
CA LYS A 338 -16.23 28.61 9.99
C LYS A 338 -16.83 27.24 10.29
N ARG A 339 -16.16 26.50 11.17
CA ARG A 339 -16.69 25.24 11.68
C ARG A 339 -17.96 25.50 12.49
N LEU A 340 -19.05 24.89 12.05
CA LEU A 340 -20.36 24.96 12.72
C LEU A 340 -20.50 23.81 13.72
N LYS A 341 -20.07 22.60 13.36
CA LYS A 341 -20.26 21.41 14.20
C LYS A 341 -19.24 20.32 13.87
N THR A 342 -18.81 19.57 14.89
CA THR A 342 -18.28 18.22 14.75
C THR A 342 -19.45 17.26 14.91
N VAL A 343 -19.72 16.46 13.89
CA VAL A 343 -20.85 15.51 13.86
C VAL A 343 -20.43 14.18 14.47
N ILE A 344 -19.22 13.73 14.12
CA ILE A 344 -18.61 12.50 14.62
C ILE A 344 -17.17 12.82 15.03
N GLN A 345 -16.79 12.36 16.20
CA GLN A 345 -15.41 12.34 16.69
C GLN A 345 -14.81 10.95 16.44
N GLY A 346 -14.85 10.52 15.21
CA GLY A 346 -14.28 9.33 14.58
C GLY A 346 -13.66 8.26 15.48
N GLU A 347 -12.46 7.90 15.20
CA GLU A 347 -11.69 6.83 15.88
C GLU A 347 -11.38 7.09 17.37
N ASP A 348 -11.69 8.27 17.88
CA ASP A 348 -11.62 8.64 19.30
C ASP A 348 -12.89 8.20 20.07
N ASP A 349 -13.95 7.86 19.35
CA ASP A 349 -15.23 7.36 19.90
C ASP A 349 -15.30 5.84 19.72
N PRO A 350 -15.47 5.05 20.82
CA PRO A 350 -15.58 3.59 20.74
C PRO A 350 -16.72 3.07 19.84
N ALA A 351 -17.65 3.93 19.46
CA ALA A 351 -18.71 3.59 18.52
C ALA A 351 -18.26 3.50 17.06
N PHE A 352 -17.08 4.07 16.74
CA PHE A 352 -16.55 4.12 15.38
C PHE A 352 -15.13 3.55 15.32
N GLU A 353 -14.96 2.40 14.68
CA GLU A 353 -13.66 1.79 14.49
C GLU A 353 -12.94 2.35 13.26
N GLU A 354 -13.69 2.62 12.19
CA GLU A 354 -13.21 3.22 10.94
C GLU A 354 -14.32 4.08 10.29
N LEU A 355 -13.93 5.14 9.59
CA LEU A 355 -14.85 6.02 8.87
C LEU A 355 -14.88 5.79 7.35
N ASN A 356 -14.24 4.72 6.85
CA ASN A 356 -14.19 4.36 5.42
C ASN A 356 -13.77 5.54 4.52
N ILE A 357 -12.65 6.19 4.86
CA ILE A 357 -12.19 7.45 4.25
C ILE A 357 -11.79 7.33 2.77
N LEU A 358 -11.48 6.12 2.32
CA LEU A 358 -11.02 5.85 0.96
C LEU A 358 -12.16 5.80 -0.07
N LYS A 359 -13.42 5.71 0.39
CA LYS A 359 -14.60 5.72 -0.46
C LYS A 359 -15.49 6.92 -0.12
N PRO A 360 -16.03 7.66 -1.11
CA PRO A 360 -16.98 8.73 -0.84
C PRO A 360 -18.24 8.18 -0.16
N ASN A 361 -18.43 8.47 1.12
CA ASN A 361 -19.47 7.83 1.92
C ASN A 361 -20.41 8.78 2.68
N LEU A 362 -20.29 10.10 2.47
CA LEU A 362 -21.17 11.09 3.10
C LEU A 362 -22.34 11.47 2.17
N SER A 363 -23.55 11.57 2.74
CA SER A 363 -24.70 12.13 2.05
C SER A 363 -25.62 12.90 3.00
N TRP A 364 -26.17 14.02 2.54
CA TRP A 364 -27.18 14.78 3.27
C TRP A 364 -28.58 14.23 3.01
N SER A 365 -29.45 14.27 4.02
CA SER A 365 -30.88 14.12 3.81
C SER A 365 -31.43 15.31 3.00
N PRO A 366 -32.51 15.13 2.23
CA PRO A 366 -33.08 16.20 1.41
C PRO A 366 -33.46 17.47 2.17
N ASP A 367 -33.81 17.35 3.45
CA ASP A 367 -34.13 18.48 4.34
C ASP A 367 -32.87 19.14 4.96
N GLY A 368 -31.67 18.62 4.70
CA GLY A 368 -30.41 19.14 5.23
C GLY A 368 -30.22 19.00 6.74
N ARG A 369 -30.99 18.12 7.40
CA ARG A 369 -30.93 17.93 8.85
C ARG A 369 -30.15 16.74 9.31
N LYS A 370 -29.93 15.75 8.43
CA LYS A 370 -29.23 14.51 8.74
C LYS A 370 -28.10 14.27 7.76
N ILE A 371 -27.08 13.59 8.23
CA ILE A 371 -26.00 13.05 7.41
C ILE A 371 -26.02 11.54 7.60
N VAL A 372 -25.92 10.80 6.50
CA VAL A 372 -25.73 9.35 6.48
C VAL A 372 -24.32 9.06 5.97
N LEU A 373 -23.67 8.09 6.58
CA LEU A 373 -22.37 7.58 6.16
C LEU A 373 -22.27 6.09 6.56
N SER A 374 -21.39 5.38 5.87
CA SER A 374 -20.97 4.03 6.24
C SER A 374 -19.75 4.12 7.16
N THR A 375 -19.76 3.35 8.25
CA THR A 375 -18.67 3.30 9.22
C THR A 375 -18.55 1.89 9.76
N LYS A 376 -17.36 1.52 10.23
CA LYS A 376 -17.15 0.25 10.92
C LYS A 376 -17.40 0.41 12.41
N SER A 377 -18.19 -0.49 12.98
CA SER A 377 -18.49 -0.56 14.42
C SER A 377 -18.62 -2.00 14.86
N LYS A 378 -17.91 -2.40 15.92
CA LYS A 378 -17.92 -3.76 16.48
C LYS A 378 -17.60 -4.87 15.46
N GLY A 379 -16.68 -4.57 14.53
CA GLY A 379 -16.29 -5.48 13.47
C GLY A 379 -17.29 -5.63 12.31
N PHE A 380 -18.30 -4.72 12.21
CA PHE A 380 -19.30 -4.69 11.14
C PHE A 380 -19.40 -3.28 10.54
N ASP A 381 -19.69 -3.21 9.23
CA ASP A 381 -20.03 -1.97 8.53
C ASP A 381 -21.50 -1.61 8.69
#